data_ba0c6dd9d27eeca46361df88e2d262af
#
_entry.id   ba0c6dd9d27eeca46361df88e2d262af
#
_cell.length_a   1.000
_cell.length_b   1.000
_cell.length_c   1.000
_cell.angle_alpha   90.00
_cell.angle_beta   90.00
_cell.angle_gamma   90.00
#
_symmetry.space_group_name_H-M   'P 1'
#
loop_
_entity.id
_entity.type
_entity.pdbx_description
1 polymer ?
#
loop_
_entity_poly.entity_id
_entity_poly.type
_entity_poly.pdbx_seq_one_letter_code
_entity_poly.pdbx_strand_id
1 'polypeptide(L)'
;MKHAKFVSFTEVGAQTAAKAARLLPDFLCERYARAVDLSLSNTSLPRFAQQAMVDCDLIVFVGAAGIAVRAAAPYLAGKAYDPAVVVIDEQGRFVIPLLSGHLGGANELAERLAEGLGATAIITTATDGRAVFAVDSWAKSHECVVFDPENIKYISGALLRGDTVGLRSTFPVDGLLPAHINTKTAAESGFVIGFDTEVQPFPHTLHLVPRVISLGIGCRKGVSAGAVEQTVREALDRAGLPLAAVKAVASIDIKKDEPGLVSFCAAHGLPFAVYSAEELNAAPGEFTASEFVKDTVGVDSVCERAAVVNAGNGTIIARKYAKNGVTAAFAAGGYRVCLEE
;
A
#
# COMPACT_ATOMS: atom_id res chain seq x y z
N MET A 1 7.36 -1.29 9.34
CA MET A 1 7.45 0.09 9.88
C MET A 1 7.92 0.95 8.73
N LYS A 2 7.30 2.08 8.48
CA LYS A 2 7.71 3.00 7.41
C LYS A 2 9.03 3.68 7.77
N HIS A 3 9.80 4.06 6.76
CA HIS A 3 11.11 4.69 6.94
C HIS A 3 11.08 6.16 6.54
N ALA A 4 11.60 7.04 7.40
CA ALA A 4 11.73 8.46 7.13
C ALA A 4 13.17 8.94 7.34
N LYS A 5 13.71 9.70 6.39
CA LYS A 5 15.01 10.35 6.51
C LYS A 5 14.88 11.86 6.51
N PHE A 6 15.44 12.47 7.52
CA PHE A 6 15.49 13.93 7.70
C PHE A 6 16.89 14.43 7.41
N VAL A 7 17.01 15.52 6.67
CA VAL A 7 18.29 16.23 6.47
C VAL A 7 18.14 17.70 6.83
N SER A 8 19.07 18.22 7.62
CA SER A 8 19.16 19.62 8.03
C SER A 8 20.57 20.16 7.82
N PHE A 9 20.69 21.49 7.72
CA PHE A 9 21.94 22.15 7.32
C PHE A 9 22.49 23.11 8.38
N THR A 10 21.67 23.43 9.38
CA THR A 10 22.00 24.34 10.48
C THR A 10 21.63 23.73 11.82
N GLU A 11 22.10 24.30 12.92
CA GLU A 11 21.73 23.86 14.27
C GLU A 11 20.22 24.06 14.53
N VAL A 12 19.66 25.19 14.11
CA VAL A 12 18.21 25.47 14.23
C VAL A 12 17.42 24.44 13.44
N GLY A 13 17.82 24.17 12.20
CA GLY A 13 17.20 23.15 11.36
C GLY A 13 17.30 21.75 11.98
N ALA A 14 18.40 21.40 12.65
CA ALA A 14 18.54 20.13 13.34
C ALA A 14 17.57 19.99 14.53
N GLN A 15 17.34 21.06 15.26
CA GLN A 15 16.33 21.09 16.33
C GLN A 15 14.91 20.94 15.78
N THR A 16 14.59 21.62 14.68
CA THR A 16 13.31 21.49 13.97
C THR A 16 13.12 20.08 13.44
N ALA A 17 14.15 19.47 12.82
CA ALA A 17 14.11 18.07 12.38
C ALA A 17 13.86 17.10 13.56
N ALA A 18 14.45 17.37 14.71
CA ALA A 18 14.25 16.53 15.90
C ALA A 18 12.82 16.62 16.46
N LYS A 19 12.20 17.81 16.41
CA LYS A 19 10.79 18.00 16.79
C LYS A 19 9.88 17.29 15.80
N ALA A 20 10.09 17.50 14.51
CA ALA A 20 9.27 16.89 13.45
C ALA A 20 9.32 15.35 13.47
N ALA A 21 10.49 14.74 13.69
CA ALA A 21 10.62 13.29 13.76
C ALA A 21 9.81 12.67 14.92
N ARG A 22 9.65 13.37 16.04
CA ARG A 22 8.82 12.89 17.17
C ARG A 22 7.32 12.86 16.87
N LEU A 23 6.88 13.60 15.86
CA LEU A 23 5.47 13.63 15.43
C LEU A 23 5.09 12.42 14.54
N LEU A 24 6.08 11.59 14.19
CA LEU A 24 5.91 10.42 13.32
C LEU A 24 6.28 9.11 14.06
N PRO A 25 5.54 8.70 15.11
CA PRO A 25 5.84 7.49 15.88
C PRO A 25 5.67 6.19 15.08
N ASP A 26 4.96 6.24 13.97
CA ASP A 26 4.73 5.16 13.00
C ASP A 26 5.87 4.99 11.99
N PHE A 27 6.86 5.90 12.00
CA PHE A 27 8.05 5.83 11.15
C PHE A 27 9.32 5.52 11.96
N LEU A 28 10.22 4.76 11.35
CA LEU A 28 11.61 4.70 11.77
C LEU A 28 12.32 5.93 11.20
N CYS A 29 12.63 6.90 12.06
CA CYS A 29 13.18 8.19 11.65
C CYS A 29 14.71 8.25 11.82
N GLU A 30 15.44 8.44 10.72
CA GLU A 30 16.87 8.74 10.71
C GLU A 30 17.09 10.25 10.45
N ARG A 31 18.04 10.86 11.16
CA ARG A 31 18.30 12.31 11.07
C ARG A 31 19.74 12.58 10.70
N TYR A 32 19.95 13.38 9.67
CA TYR A 32 21.23 13.79 9.14
C TYR A 32 21.40 15.30 9.34
N ALA A 33 22.17 15.68 10.35
CA ALA A 33 22.42 17.08 10.71
C ALA A 33 23.82 17.51 10.25
N ARG A 34 23.95 18.07 9.05
CA ARG A 34 25.26 18.40 8.45
C ARG A 34 26.09 19.42 9.22
N ALA A 35 25.45 20.29 10.02
CA ALA A 35 26.16 21.30 10.82
C ALA A 35 26.59 20.80 12.20
N VAL A 36 25.98 19.71 12.72
CA VAL A 36 26.09 19.31 14.12
C VAL A 36 26.84 17.99 14.30
N ASP A 37 26.77 17.11 13.30
CA ASP A 37 27.36 15.78 13.38
C ASP A 37 28.43 15.56 12.31
N LEU A 38 29.68 15.68 12.71
CA LEU A 38 30.85 15.46 11.85
C LEU A 38 30.97 14.00 11.38
N SER A 39 30.36 13.03 12.07
CA SER A 39 30.34 11.62 11.66
C SER A 39 29.46 11.41 10.43
N LEU A 40 28.42 12.23 10.26
CA LEU A 40 27.53 12.25 9.10
C LEU A 40 28.02 13.17 7.98
N SER A 41 29.06 13.98 8.21
CA SER A 41 29.65 14.90 7.23
C SER A 41 30.27 14.19 6.03
N ASN A 42 30.55 12.89 6.13
CA ASN A 42 31.08 12.08 5.03
C ASN A 42 30.05 11.67 3.98
N THR A 43 28.76 11.88 4.24
CA THR A 43 27.72 11.61 3.23
C THR A 43 27.39 12.90 2.49
N SER A 44 27.77 12.99 1.22
CA SER A 44 27.39 14.14 0.39
C SER A 44 25.86 14.19 0.21
N LEU A 45 25.29 15.39 0.09
CA LEU A 45 23.85 15.56 -0.13
C LEU A 45 23.33 14.77 -1.36
N PRO A 46 24.06 14.70 -2.51
CA PRO A 46 23.65 13.83 -3.61
C PRO A 46 23.58 12.34 -3.21
N ARG A 47 24.54 11.84 -2.45
CA ARG A 47 24.54 10.44 -2.00
C ARG A 47 23.40 10.18 -1.02
N PHE A 48 23.12 11.11 -0.10
CA PHE A 48 21.97 11.04 0.77
C PHE A 48 20.66 10.95 -0.04
N ALA A 49 20.47 11.88 -1.01
CA ALA A 49 19.28 11.91 -1.83
C ALA A 49 19.12 10.63 -2.68
N GLN A 50 20.21 10.16 -3.30
CA GLN A 50 20.22 8.92 -4.07
C GLN A 50 19.73 7.71 -3.25
N GLN A 51 20.22 7.57 -2.03
CA GLN A 51 19.81 6.47 -1.14
C GLN A 51 18.38 6.65 -0.66
N ALA A 52 18.04 7.87 -0.19
CA ALA A 52 16.72 8.13 0.38
C ALA A 52 15.58 7.99 -0.64
N MET A 53 15.81 8.37 -1.90
CA MET A 53 14.82 8.20 -2.99
C MET A 53 14.51 6.73 -3.32
N VAL A 54 15.35 5.78 -2.88
CA VAL A 54 15.17 4.34 -3.14
C VAL A 54 14.66 3.59 -1.91
N ASP A 55 15.13 3.96 -0.71
CA ASP A 55 14.95 3.13 0.50
C ASP A 55 14.01 3.74 1.56
N CYS A 56 13.38 4.90 1.28
CA CYS A 56 12.49 5.58 2.23
C CYS A 56 11.07 5.74 1.71
N ASP A 57 10.12 5.82 2.65
CA ASP A 57 8.74 6.22 2.38
C ASP A 57 8.57 7.75 2.46
N LEU A 58 9.42 8.42 3.26
CA LEU A 58 9.39 9.87 3.48
C LEU A 58 10.79 10.47 3.55
N ILE A 59 11.00 11.56 2.83
CA ILE A 59 12.20 12.39 2.93
C ILE A 59 11.79 13.79 3.39
N VAL A 60 12.39 14.26 4.47
CA VAL A 60 12.16 15.61 4.99
C VAL A 60 13.42 16.44 4.91
N PHE A 61 13.38 17.50 4.11
CA PHE A 61 14.43 18.52 4.05
C PHE A 61 14.08 19.67 5.00
N VAL A 62 14.91 19.92 5.99
CA VAL A 62 14.73 21.08 6.87
C VAL A 62 15.71 22.18 6.43
N GLY A 63 15.17 23.15 5.69
CA GLY A 63 15.93 24.24 5.06
C GLY A 63 15.26 24.80 3.82
N ALA A 64 16.04 25.35 2.89
CA ALA A 64 15.52 25.98 1.68
C ALA A 64 14.98 24.95 0.66
N ALA A 65 13.77 25.18 0.14
CA ALA A 65 13.12 24.32 -0.85
C ALA A 65 13.98 24.09 -2.10
N GLY A 66 14.75 25.10 -2.56
CA GLY A 66 15.64 24.95 -3.69
C GLY A 66 16.79 23.93 -3.48
N ILE A 67 17.17 23.66 -2.23
CA ILE A 67 18.14 22.59 -1.90
C ILE A 67 17.49 21.23 -2.11
N ALA A 68 16.28 21.05 -1.61
CA ALA A 68 15.52 19.82 -1.75
C ALA A 68 15.27 19.49 -3.23
N VAL A 69 14.83 20.47 -4.03
CA VAL A 69 14.59 20.31 -5.47
C VAL A 69 15.84 19.83 -6.18
N ARG A 70 16.99 20.50 -5.97
CA ARG A 70 18.25 20.11 -6.63
C ARG A 70 18.78 18.76 -6.17
N ALA A 71 18.51 18.38 -4.92
CA ALA A 71 18.94 17.10 -4.39
C ALA A 71 18.08 15.94 -4.92
N ALA A 72 16.77 16.10 -5.02
CA ALA A 72 15.84 15.05 -5.44
C ALA A 72 15.77 14.90 -6.98
N ALA A 73 15.85 16.00 -7.73
CA ALA A 73 15.60 16.02 -9.17
C ALA A 73 16.39 14.97 -10.00
N PRO A 74 17.67 14.66 -9.73
CA PRO A 74 18.41 13.64 -10.50
C PRO A 74 17.90 12.22 -10.34
N TYR A 75 17.08 11.96 -9.32
CA TYR A 75 16.67 10.61 -8.92
C TYR A 75 15.16 10.37 -9.06
N LEU A 76 14.43 11.30 -9.69
CA LEU A 76 13.00 11.17 -9.92
C LEU A 76 12.70 10.01 -10.87
N ALA A 77 11.84 9.07 -10.44
CA ALA A 77 11.37 7.95 -11.23
C ALA A 77 9.91 8.13 -11.70
N GLY A 78 9.12 8.93 -10.97
CA GLY A 78 7.74 9.24 -11.31
C GLY A 78 6.79 9.17 -10.12
N LYS A 79 5.62 9.79 -10.24
CA LYS A 79 4.62 9.95 -9.18
C LYS A 79 4.21 8.66 -8.45
N ALA A 80 4.28 7.51 -9.13
CA ALA A 80 3.88 6.23 -8.58
C ALA A 80 5.00 5.54 -7.76
N TYR A 81 6.24 6.00 -7.91
CA TYR A 81 7.42 5.34 -7.36
C TYR A 81 8.22 6.20 -6.39
N ASP A 82 8.16 7.53 -6.58
CA ASP A 82 8.90 8.46 -5.75
C ASP A 82 8.32 8.50 -4.34
N PRO A 83 9.17 8.50 -3.28
CA PRO A 83 8.72 8.68 -1.91
C PRO A 83 8.07 10.04 -1.70
N ALA A 84 7.34 10.19 -0.59
CA ALA A 84 6.91 11.50 -0.14
C ALA A 84 8.13 12.40 0.12
N VAL A 85 8.16 13.60 -0.46
CA VAL A 85 9.20 14.59 -0.15
C VAL A 85 8.55 15.84 0.41
N VAL A 86 8.95 16.19 1.63
CA VAL A 86 8.46 17.36 2.35
C VAL A 86 9.61 18.30 2.69
N VAL A 87 9.38 19.58 2.58
CA VAL A 87 10.30 20.62 3.05
C VAL A 87 9.71 21.33 4.23
N ILE A 88 10.51 21.53 5.27
CA ILE A 88 10.20 22.38 6.42
C ILE A 88 11.20 23.53 6.41
N ASP A 89 10.76 24.78 6.52
CA ASP A 89 11.69 25.88 6.68
C ASP A 89 12.47 25.73 8.00
N GLU A 90 13.66 26.30 8.07
CA GLU A 90 14.57 26.11 9.20
C GLU A 90 13.92 26.40 10.56
N GLN A 91 13.03 27.40 10.59
CA GLN A 91 12.34 27.82 11.82
C GLN A 91 11.07 27.01 12.13
N GLY A 92 10.66 26.10 11.23
CA GLY A 92 9.45 25.29 11.38
C GLY A 92 8.15 26.07 11.27
N ARG A 93 8.11 27.12 10.45
CA ARG A 93 6.91 27.95 10.22
C ARG A 93 6.06 27.45 9.05
N PHE A 94 6.70 26.82 8.07
CA PHE A 94 6.06 26.34 6.85
C PHE A 94 6.44 24.90 6.59
N VAL A 95 5.47 24.08 6.20
CA VAL A 95 5.65 22.70 5.77
C VAL A 95 5.10 22.56 4.36
N ILE A 96 5.95 22.17 3.42
CA ILE A 96 5.68 22.21 1.99
C ILE A 96 5.85 20.81 1.41
N PRO A 97 4.80 20.12 0.95
CA PRO A 97 4.95 18.89 0.19
C PRO A 97 5.48 19.21 -1.21
N LEU A 98 6.64 18.64 -1.57
CA LEU A 98 7.26 18.86 -2.88
C LEU A 98 6.93 17.78 -3.89
N LEU A 99 6.93 16.50 -3.46
CA LEU A 99 6.73 15.35 -4.34
C LEU A 99 5.76 14.37 -3.71
N SER A 100 5.04 13.65 -4.59
CA SER A 100 4.14 12.55 -4.21
C SER A 100 3.06 12.96 -3.20
N GLY A 101 2.40 14.10 -3.48
CA GLY A 101 1.40 14.71 -2.62
C GLY A 101 0.29 13.74 -2.23
N HIS A 102 -0.34 13.09 -3.21
CA HIS A 102 -1.45 12.16 -3.00
C HIS A 102 -0.97 10.72 -2.77
N LEU A 103 -0.52 10.00 -3.79
CA LEU A 103 -0.11 8.58 -3.69
C LEU A 103 1.01 8.36 -2.65
N GLY A 104 2.03 9.20 -2.63
CA GLY A 104 3.07 9.15 -1.62
C GLY A 104 2.61 9.65 -0.23
N GLY A 105 1.52 10.45 -0.15
CA GLY A 105 0.97 11.01 1.08
C GLY A 105 1.71 12.21 1.61
N ALA A 106 2.47 12.92 0.77
CA ALA A 106 3.21 14.09 1.24
C ALA A 106 2.28 15.23 1.72
N ASN A 107 1.06 15.36 1.17
CA ASN A 107 0.09 16.37 1.63
C ASN A 107 -0.38 16.07 3.06
N GLU A 108 -0.86 14.86 3.32
CA GLU A 108 -1.29 14.42 4.65
C GLU A 108 -0.16 14.51 5.69
N LEU A 109 1.06 14.09 5.30
CA LEU A 109 2.23 14.19 6.16
C LEU A 109 2.62 15.64 6.43
N ALA A 110 2.46 16.54 5.44
CA ALA A 110 2.74 17.96 5.63
C ALA A 110 1.72 18.62 6.57
N GLU A 111 0.44 18.28 6.49
CA GLU A 111 -0.60 18.76 7.41
C GLU A 111 -0.33 18.26 8.84
N ARG A 112 -0.07 16.96 9.01
CA ARG A 112 0.27 16.36 10.31
C ARG A 112 1.50 16.99 10.96
N LEU A 113 2.56 17.22 10.18
CA LEU A 113 3.77 17.87 10.67
C LEU A 113 3.52 19.34 11.00
N ALA A 114 2.75 20.03 10.17
CA ALA A 114 2.41 21.45 10.41
C ALA A 114 1.60 21.63 11.69
N GLU A 115 0.56 20.82 11.90
CA GLU A 115 -0.23 20.81 13.12
C GLU A 115 0.64 20.61 14.36
N GLY A 116 1.48 19.58 14.38
CA GLY A 116 2.34 19.26 15.52
C GLY A 116 3.47 20.25 15.79
N LEU A 117 3.90 21.01 14.75
CA LEU A 117 4.92 22.07 14.89
C LEU A 117 4.30 23.45 15.16
N GLY A 118 2.98 23.62 15.04
CA GLY A 118 2.33 24.93 15.02
C GLY A 118 2.69 25.75 13.78
N ALA A 119 2.95 25.06 12.65
CA ALA A 119 3.35 25.62 11.37
C ALA A 119 2.16 25.76 10.41
N THR A 120 2.39 26.33 9.24
CA THR A 120 1.44 26.39 8.14
C THR A 120 1.81 25.37 7.08
N ALA A 121 0.90 24.44 6.75
CA ALA A 121 1.04 23.58 5.59
C ALA A 121 0.75 24.38 4.30
N ILE A 122 1.61 24.27 3.29
CA ILE A 122 1.44 24.95 2.00
C ILE A 122 1.14 23.90 0.93
N ILE A 123 -0.13 23.50 0.87
CA ILE A 123 -0.61 22.53 -0.13
C ILE A 123 -0.92 23.30 -1.43
N THR A 124 -0.34 22.82 -2.55
CA THR A 124 -0.45 23.50 -3.87
C THR A 124 -1.11 22.63 -4.94
N THR A 125 -1.55 21.43 -4.59
CA THR A 125 -2.22 20.52 -5.53
C THR A 125 -3.61 21.05 -5.91
N ALA A 126 -3.90 21.04 -7.22
CA ALA A 126 -5.13 21.67 -7.75
C ALA A 126 -6.42 20.95 -7.30
N THR A 127 -6.35 19.64 -7.03
CA THR A 127 -7.47 18.83 -6.53
C THR A 127 -7.87 19.25 -5.11
N ASP A 128 -6.90 19.45 -4.22
CA ASP A 128 -7.14 19.86 -2.84
C ASP A 128 -7.73 21.30 -2.79
N GLY A 129 -7.21 22.19 -3.64
CA GLY A 129 -7.70 23.58 -3.70
C GLY A 129 -9.12 23.75 -4.26
N ARG A 130 -9.71 22.73 -4.90
CA ARG A 130 -11.03 22.77 -5.52
C ARG A 130 -12.05 21.81 -4.92
N ALA A 131 -11.71 21.08 -3.85
CA ALA A 131 -12.55 20.05 -3.23
C ALA A 131 -13.10 19.04 -4.27
N VAL A 132 -12.24 18.60 -5.21
CA VAL A 132 -12.58 17.62 -6.24
C VAL A 132 -12.09 16.25 -5.80
N PHE A 133 -12.89 15.21 -6.04
CA PHE A 133 -12.51 13.84 -5.69
C PHE A 133 -11.12 13.47 -6.22
N ALA A 134 -10.21 13.10 -5.33
CA ALA A 134 -8.85 12.71 -5.63
C ALA A 134 -8.74 11.18 -5.65
N VAL A 135 -8.87 10.59 -6.85
CA VAL A 135 -8.93 9.12 -7.04
C VAL A 135 -7.70 8.40 -6.49
N ASP A 136 -6.54 9.01 -6.55
CA ASP A 136 -5.28 8.48 -6.05
C ASP A 136 -5.17 8.54 -4.52
N SER A 137 -5.64 9.61 -3.90
CA SER A 137 -5.76 9.71 -2.44
C SER A 137 -6.75 8.69 -1.90
N TRP A 138 -7.92 8.59 -2.52
CA TRP A 138 -8.92 7.59 -2.17
C TRP A 138 -8.38 6.16 -2.29
N ALA A 139 -7.71 5.85 -3.39
CA ALA A 139 -7.11 4.52 -3.60
C ALA A 139 -6.12 4.17 -2.49
N LYS A 140 -5.31 5.13 -2.06
CA LYS A 140 -4.35 4.96 -0.98
C LYS A 140 -5.03 4.72 0.37
N SER A 141 -6.01 5.55 0.75
CA SER A 141 -6.72 5.42 2.03
C SER A 141 -7.53 4.12 2.14
N HIS A 142 -7.92 3.55 0.98
CA HIS A 142 -8.67 2.29 0.90
C HIS A 142 -7.78 1.07 0.56
N GLU A 143 -6.47 1.18 0.74
CA GLU A 143 -5.51 0.09 0.50
C GLU A 143 -5.61 -0.51 -0.91
N CYS A 144 -5.97 0.28 -1.93
CA CYS A 144 -6.00 -0.17 -3.31
C CYS A 144 -4.62 -0.04 -3.97
N VAL A 145 -4.24 -1.06 -4.72
CA VAL A 145 -3.12 -0.97 -5.66
C VAL A 145 -3.60 -0.29 -6.93
N VAL A 146 -2.87 0.73 -7.36
CA VAL A 146 -3.17 1.47 -8.58
C VAL A 146 -2.41 0.83 -9.75
N PHE A 147 -3.15 0.37 -10.76
CA PHE A 147 -2.62 -0.01 -12.04
C PHE A 147 -2.85 1.12 -13.05
N ASP A 148 -1.98 1.24 -14.05
CA ASP A 148 -2.03 2.30 -15.06
C ASP A 148 -2.01 3.73 -14.46
N PRO A 149 -1.05 4.04 -13.55
CA PRO A 149 -1.02 5.31 -12.83
C PRO A 149 -0.92 6.54 -13.73
N GLU A 150 -0.50 6.38 -14.98
CA GLU A 150 -0.53 7.40 -16.03
C GLU A 150 -1.94 7.86 -16.37
N ASN A 151 -2.98 7.05 -16.09
CA ASN A 151 -4.38 7.40 -16.33
C ASN A 151 -4.99 8.29 -15.22
N ILE A 152 -4.34 8.42 -14.06
CA ILE A 152 -4.76 9.35 -13.00
C ILE A 152 -4.95 10.76 -13.53
N LYS A 153 -4.04 11.22 -14.40
CA LYS A 153 -4.09 12.58 -14.99
C LYS A 153 -5.36 12.83 -15.80
N TYR A 154 -5.89 11.81 -16.48
CA TYR A 154 -7.12 11.93 -17.27
C TYR A 154 -8.35 12.01 -16.36
N ILE A 155 -8.39 11.21 -15.28
CA ILE A 155 -9.45 11.23 -14.28
C ILE A 155 -9.47 12.60 -13.59
N SER A 156 -8.35 13.01 -12.98
CA SER A 156 -8.23 14.28 -12.27
C SER A 156 -8.48 15.48 -13.19
N GLY A 157 -7.96 15.43 -14.43
CA GLY A 157 -8.18 16.48 -15.42
C GLY A 157 -9.66 16.61 -15.83
N ALA A 158 -10.37 15.51 -16.02
CA ALA A 158 -11.80 15.49 -16.31
C ALA A 158 -12.60 16.11 -15.17
N LEU A 159 -12.37 15.64 -13.94
CA LEU A 159 -13.05 16.17 -12.74
C LEU A 159 -12.79 17.67 -12.55
N LEU A 160 -11.56 18.15 -12.74
CA LEU A 160 -11.21 19.56 -12.65
C LEU A 160 -11.92 20.45 -13.70
N ARG A 161 -12.28 19.90 -14.86
CA ARG A 161 -13.07 20.59 -15.91
C ARG A 161 -14.57 20.48 -15.70
N GLY A 162 -15.03 19.63 -14.74
CA GLY A 162 -16.45 19.33 -14.55
C GLY A 162 -17.00 18.30 -15.56
N ASP A 163 -16.12 17.55 -16.21
CA ASP A 163 -16.52 16.47 -17.13
C ASP A 163 -16.95 15.22 -16.34
N THR A 164 -17.76 14.37 -16.97
CA THR A 164 -18.18 13.11 -16.35
C THR A 164 -17.05 12.08 -16.37
N VAL A 165 -16.80 11.45 -15.22
CA VAL A 165 -15.89 10.32 -15.03
C VAL A 165 -16.69 9.05 -14.75
N GLY A 166 -16.36 7.97 -15.45
CA GLY A 166 -17.02 6.68 -15.29
C GLY A 166 -16.49 5.88 -14.10
N LEU A 167 -17.38 5.19 -13.39
CA LEU A 167 -17.04 4.19 -12.36
C LEU A 167 -17.59 2.82 -12.77
N ARG A 168 -16.74 1.80 -12.71
CA ARG A 168 -17.15 0.39 -12.70
C ARG A 168 -16.62 -0.26 -11.43
N SER A 169 -17.45 -1.05 -10.77
CA SER A 169 -17.04 -1.79 -9.57
C SER A 169 -17.61 -3.20 -9.60
N THR A 170 -16.80 -4.19 -9.25
CA THR A 170 -17.26 -5.56 -8.98
C THR A 170 -17.74 -5.73 -7.54
N PHE A 171 -17.52 -4.72 -6.71
CA PHE A 171 -17.97 -4.64 -5.32
C PHE A 171 -19.19 -3.72 -5.20
N PRO A 172 -20.06 -3.95 -4.20
CA PRO A 172 -21.14 -3.01 -3.90
C PRO A 172 -20.60 -1.61 -3.62
N VAL A 173 -21.28 -0.60 -4.21
CA VAL A 173 -20.97 0.81 -3.99
C VAL A 173 -22.02 1.40 -3.05
N ASP A 174 -21.58 1.99 -1.94
CA ASP A 174 -22.41 2.61 -0.92
C ASP A 174 -22.27 4.12 -0.93
N GLY A 175 -23.27 4.80 -0.39
CA GLY A 175 -23.28 6.25 -0.23
C GLY A 175 -23.55 7.01 -1.54
N LEU A 176 -23.35 8.31 -1.49
CA LEU A 176 -23.47 9.19 -2.64
C LEU A 176 -22.16 9.18 -3.45
N LEU A 177 -22.28 9.24 -4.75
CA LEU A 177 -21.11 9.41 -5.60
C LEU A 177 -20.66 10.87 -5.56
N PRO A 178 -19.34 11.15 -5.49
CA PRO A 178 -18.83 12.50 -5.65
C PRO A 178 -19.31 13.14 -6.96
N ALA A 179 -19.34 14.46 -6.98
CA ALA A 179 -19.77 15.22 -8.17
C ALA A 179 -18.99 14.76 -9.41
N HIS A 180 -19.70 14.64 -10.54
CA HIS A 180 -19.17 14.23 -11.84
C HIS A 180 -18.73 12.75 -11.94
N ILE A 181 -18.89 11.91 -10.92
CA ILE A 181 -18.68 10.46 -11.01
C ILE A 181 -20.01 9.77 -11.30
N ASN A 182 -20.00 8.83 -12.26
CA ASN A 182 -21.21 8.17 -12.71
C ASN A 182 -20.97 6.69 -13.08
N THR A 183 -21.90 5.81 -12.68
CA THR A 183 -21.83 4.36 -12.97
C THR A 183 -22.58 3.95 -14.25
N LYS A 184 -23.35 4.85 -14.85
CA LYS A 184 -24.32 4.51 -15.91
C LYS A 184 -24.04 5.17 -17.27
N THR A 185 -23.30 6.25 -17.31
CA THR A 185 -23.07 7.04 -18.53
C THR A 185 -21.74 6.67 -19.17
N ALA A 186 -21.69 6.68 -20.49
CA ALA A 186 -20.43 6.59 -21.23
C ALA A 186 -19.54 7.80 -20.86
N ALA A 187 -18.28 7.54 -20.63
CA ALA A 187 -17.28 8.54 -20.29
C ALA A 187 -15.98 8.27 -21.06
N GLU A 188 -15.23 9.33 -21.35
CA GLU A 188 -13.90 9.23 -22.00
C GLU A 188 -12.86 8.67 -21.02
N SER A 189 -13.02 8.99 -19.76
CA SER A 189 -12.13 8.55 -18.67
C SER A 189 -12.93 7.95 -17.53
N GLY A 190 -12.39 6.93 -16.90
CA GLY A 190 -13.03 6.30 -15.76
C GLY A 190 -12.11 5.38 -15.00
N PHE A 191 -12.60 4.85 -13.88
CA PHE A 191 -11.85 3.90 -13.09
C PHE A 191 -12.67 2.64 -12.77
N VAL A 192 -11.95 1.54 -12.65
CA VAL A 192 -12.49 0.22 -12.33
C VAL A 192 -11.99 -0.17 -10.94
N ILE A 193 -12.90 -0.57 -10.05
CA ILE A 193 -12.56 -1.14 -8.74
C ILE A 193 -12.90 -2.63 -8.80
N GLY A 194 -11.86 -3.48 -8.85
CA GLY A 194 -12.04 -4.92 -9.04
C GLY A 194 -10.72 -5.66 -9.13
N PHE A 195 -10.79 -6.95 -9.41
CA PHE A 195 -9.60 -7.80 -9.56
C PHE A 195 -9.13 -7.95 -11.01
N ASP A 196 -10.02 -7.73 -11.97
CA ASP A 196 -9.69 -7.82 -13.40
C ASP A 196 -9.07 -6.49 -13.86
N THR A 197 -7.80 -6.53 -14.24
CA THR A 197 -7.03 -5.38 -14.73
C THR A 197 -6.96 -5.33 -16.27
N GLU A 198 -7.58 -6.28 -16.97
CA GLU A 198 -7.57 -6.32 -18.44
C GLU A 198 -8.81 -5.64 -19.05
N VAL A 199 -9.88 -5.49 -18.26
CA VAL A 199 -11.13 -4.88 -18.74
C VAL A 199 -10.95 -3.38 -18.97
N GLN A 200 -11.29 -2.89 -20.18
CA GLN A 200 -11.11 -1.49 -20.58
C GLN A 200 -12.46 -0.86 -20.93
N PRO A 201 -13.31 -0.52 -19.92
CA PRO A 201 -14.64 0.06 -20.18
C PRO A 201 -14.62 1.51 -20.64
N PHE A 202 -13.48 2.19 -20.53
CA PHE A 202 -13.29 3.58 -20.93
C PHE A 202 -12.02 3.71 -21.78
N PRO A 203 -11.93 4.67 -22.72
CA PRO A 203 -10.70 4.95 -23.46
C PRO A 203 -9.48 5.18 -22.55
N HIS A 204 -9.68 5.85 -21.42
CA HIS A 204 -8.68 5.98 -20.35
C HIS A 204 -9.21 5.32 -19.08
N THR A 205 -8.85 4.05 -18.90
CA THR A 205 -9.24 3.26 -17.72
C THR A 205 -8.12 3.22 -16.69
N LEU A 206 -8.44 3.55 -15.45
CA LEU A 206 -7.58 3.38 -14.27
C LEU A 206 -8.09 2.18 -13.47
N HIS A 207 -7.23 1.20 -13.17
CA HIS A 207 -7.61 0.07 -12.35
C HIS A 207 -7.16 0.25 -10.90
N LEU A 208 -8.09 0.06 -9.98
CA LEU A 208 -7.89 0.09 -8.54
C LEU A 208 -8.19 -1.30 -7.99
N VAL A 209 -7.16 -1.99 -7.52
CA VAL A 209 -7.26 -3.37 -7.00
C VAL A 209 -7.20 -3.33 -5.48
N PRO A 210 -8.32 -3.58 -4.76
CA PRO A 210 -8.32 -3.59 -3.30
C PRO A 210 -7.50 -4.74 -2.73
N ARG A 211 -6.69 -4.49 -1.70
CA ARG A 211 -5.96 -5.51 -0.95
C ARG A 211 -6.86 -6.15 0.11
N VAL A 212 -7.70 -7.05 -0.31
CA VAL A 212 -8.74 -7.64 0.57
C VAL A 212 -8.66 -9.16 0.65
N ILE A 213 -7.76 -9.79 -0.11
CA ILE A 213 -7.65 -11.25 -0.17
C ILE A 213 -6.71 -11.74 0.93
N SER A 214 -7.18 -12.69 1.71
CA SER A 214 -6.38 -13.54 2.57
C SER A 214 -5.99 -14.81 1.84
N LEU A 215 -4.69 -15.08 1.74
CA LEU A 215 -4.11 -16.28 1.15
C LEU A 215 -3.78 -17.28 2.27
N GLY A 216 -4.55 -18.36 2.36
CA GLY A 216 -4.22 -19.46 3.26
C GLY A 216 -3.31 -20.48 2.58
N ILE A 217 -2.23 -20.86 3.24
CA ILE A 217 -1.26 -21.83 2.74
C ILE A 217 -1.09 -22.99 3.71
N GLY A 218 -1.19 -24.22 3.19
CA GLY A 218 -0.70 -25.43 3.86
C GLY A 218 0.46 -26.01 3.07
N CYS A 219 1.47 -26.57 3.75
CA CYS A 219 2.60 -27.17 3.05
C CYS A 219 3.25 -28.31 3.84
N ARG A 220 3.98 -29.18 3.13
CA ARG A 220 4.86 -30.17 3.76
C ARG A 220 6.05 -29.46 4.42
N LYS A 221 6.66 -30.12 5.41
CA LYS A 221 7.87 -29.62 6.06
C LYS A 221 9.03 -29.54 5.06
N GLY A 222 9.77 -28.45 5.09
CA GLY A 222 10.95 -28.23 4.25
C GLY A 222 10.64 -27.87 2.79
N VAL A 223 9.43 -27.38 2.51
CA VAL A 223 9.09 -26.92 1.16
C VAL A 223 9.94 -25.70 0.77
N SER A 224 10.37 -25.63 -0.48
CA SER A 224 11.15 -24.48 -0.97
C SER A 224 10.24 -23.26 -1.26
N ALA A 225 10.80 -22.06 -1.14
CA ALA A 225 10.08 -20.83 -1.52
C ALA A 225 9.63 -20.84 -2.99
N GLY A 226 10.43 -21.42 -3.89
CA GLY A 226 10.06 -21.58 -5.31
C GLY A 226 8.85 -22.48 -5.52
N ALA A 227 8.68 -23.54 -4.72
CA ALA A 227 7.51 -24.40 -4.80
C ALA A 227 6.25 -23.68 -4.28
N VAL A 228 6.39 -22.86 -3.22
CA VAL A 228 5.31 -21.99 -2.71
C VAL A 228 4.93 -20.98 -3.79
N GLU A 229 5.89 -20.24 -4.32
CA GLU A 229 5.70 -19.23 -5.37
C GLU A 229 4.94 -19.81 -6.58
N GLN A 230 5.43 -20.93 -7.11
CA GLN A 230 4.81 -21.56 -8.28
C GLN A 230 3.37 -21.98 -8.00
N THR A 231 3.12 -22.60 -6.82
CA THR A 231 1.78 -23.07 -6.49
C THR A 231 0.80 -21.91 -6.29
N VAL A 232 1.25 -20.85 -5.61
CA VAL A 232 0.44 -19.65 -5.39
C VAL A 232 0.12 -18.94 -6.70
N ARG A 233 1.10 -18.75 -7.60
CA ARG A 233 0.86 -18.14 -8.92
C ARG A 233 -0.16 -18.92 -9.73
N GLU A 234 0.00 -20.21 -9.85
CA GLU A 234 -0.94 -21.05 -10.59
C GLU A 234 -2.35 -21.06 -9.95
N ALA A 235 -2.43 -20.98 -8.61
CA ALA A 235 -3.71 -20.86 -7.93
C ALA A 235 -4.39 -19.52 -8.19
N LEU A 236 -3.63 -18.42 -8.21
CA LEU A 236 -4.10 -17.08 -8.56
C LEU A 236 -4.58 -17.02 -10.01
N ASP A 237 -3.77 -17.51 -10.95
CA ASP A 237 -4.10 -17.53 -12.39
C ASP A 237 -5.41 -18.30 -12.65
N ARG A 238 -5.58 -19.46 -12.01
CA ARG A 238 -6.82 -20.26 -12.11
C ARG A 238 -8.04 -19.56 -11.54
N ALA A 239 -7.85 -18.74 -10.51
CA ALA A 239 -8.90 -18.00 -9.85
C ALA A 239 -9.20 -16.65 -10.54
N GLY A 240 -8.38 -16.21 -11.50
CA GLY A 240 -8.45 -14.88 -12.09
C GLY A 240 -8.18 -13.77 -11.09
N LEU A 241 -7.25 -14.02 -10.13
CA LEU A 241 -6.95 -13.09 -9.06
C LEU A 241 -5.52 -12.55 -9.19
N PRO A 242 -5.30 -11.24 -9.11
CA PRO A 242 -3.95 -10.68 -9.10
C PRO A 242 -3.30 -10.84 -7.72
N LEU A 243 -2.01 -11.12 -7.68
CA LEU A 243 -1.25 -11.15 -6.42
C LEU A 243 -1.34 -9.81 -5.67
N ALA A 244 -1.47 -8.72 -6.39
CA ALA A 244 -1.65 -7.38 -5.82
C ALA A 244 -2.87 -7.24 -4.90
N ALA A 245 -3.90 -8.08 -5.08
CA ALA A 245 -5.09 -8.10 -4.22
C ALA A 245 -4.87 -8.84 -2.88
N VAL A 246 -3.74 -9.58 -2.74
CA VAL A 246 -3.43 -10.30 -1.51
C VAL A 246 -2.97 -9.33 -0.43
N LYS A 247 -3.69 -9.31 0.69
CA LYS A 247 -3.40 -8.49 1.86
C LYS A 247 -2.42 -9.16 2.81
N ALA A 248 -2.59 -10.46 3.05
CA ALA A 248 -1.78 -11.23 3.99
C ALA A 248 -1.80 -12.73 3.67
N VAL A 249 -0.79 -13.43 4.17
CA VAL A 249 -0.69 -14.89 4.13
C VAL A 249 -1.03 -15.46 5.51
N ALA A 250 -1.72 -16.58 5.54
CA ALA A 250 -2.08 -17.28 6.77
C ALA A 250 -1.77 -18.78 6.69
N SER A 251 -1.41 -19.38 7.84
CA SER A 251 -1.19 -20.82 7.97
C SER A 251 -1.49 -21.30 9.40
N ILE A 252 -1.25 -22.57 9.66
CA ILE A 252 -1.28 -23.14 11.01
C ILE A 252 0.02 -22.79 11.76
N ASP A 253 -0.05 -22.67 13.09
CA ASP A 253 1.03 -22.23 13.99
C ASP A 253 2.33 -23.04 13.88
N ILE A 254 2.24 -24.36 13.67
CA ILE A 254 3.41 -25.23 13.46
C ILE A 254 4.22 -24.86 12.20
N LYS A 255 3.69 -23.99 11.35
CA LYS A 255 4.34 -23.47 10.13
C LYS A 255 4.95 -22.08 10.28
N LYS A 256 4.92 -21.54 11.51
CA LYS A 256 5.43 -20.20 11.81
C LYS A 256 6.85 -19.96 11.29
N ASP A 257 7.72 -20.95 11.46
CA ASP A 257 9.14 -20.88 11.11
C ASP A 257 9.48 -21.72 9.85
N GLU A 258 8.50 -22.04 9.01
CA GLU A 258 8.72 -22.78 7.75
C GLU A 258 9.47 -21.88 6.75
N PRO A 259 10.75 -22.18 6.43
CA PRO A 259 11.60 -21.24 5.68
C PRO A 259 11.03 -20.84 4.32
N GLY A 260 10.36 -21.78 3.63
CA GLY A 260 9.78 -21.51 2.31
C GLY A 260 8.63 -20.51 2.38
N LEU A 261 7.77 -20.56 3.43
CA LEU A 261 6.69 -19.61 3.63
C LEU A 261 7.20 -18.24 4.05
N VAL A 262 8.13 -18.20 5.03
CA VAL A 262 8.74 -16.95 5.51
C VAL A 262 9.44 -16.22 4.36
N SER A 263 10.22 -16.95 3.54
CA SER A 263 10.92 -16.36 2.40
C SER A 263 9.93 -15.85 1.33
N PHE A 264 8.86 -16.58 1.04
CA PHE A 264 7.81 -16.12 0.12
C PHE A 264 7.17 -14.83 0.62
N CYS A 265 6.74 -14.79 1.88
CA CYS A 265 6.12 -13.60 2.47
C CYS A 265 7.06 -12.39 2.44
N ALA A 266 8.33 -12.58 2.80
CA ALA A 266 9.33 -11.52 2.78
C ALA A 266 9.59 -10.98 1.35
N ALA A 267 9.67 -11.87 0.35
CA ALA A 267 9.91 -11.49 -1.05
C ALA A 267 8.77 -10.62 -1.63
N HIS A 268 7.54 -10.82 -1.15
CA HIS A 268 6.36 -10.08 -1.61
C HIS A 268 5.89 -8.98 -0.64
N GLY A 269 6.60 -8.76 0.47
CA GLY A 269 6.20 -7.79 1.49
C GLY A 269 4.84 -8.11 2.13
N LEU A 270 4.44 -9.39 2.18
CA LEU A 270 3.15 -9.82 2.71
C LEU A 270 3.27 -10.16 4.20
N PRO A 271 2.38 -9.62 5.05
CA PRO A 271 2.26 -10.06 6.44
C PRO A 271 1.97 -11.56 6.51
N PHE A 272 2.59 -12.25 7.47
CA PHE A 272 2.37 -13.67 7.71
C PHE A 272 1.75 -13.88 9.09
N ALA A 273 0.52 -14.41 9.12
CA ALA A 273 -0.22 -14.74 10.32
C ALA A 273 -0.28 -16.26 10.50
N VAL A 274 -0.30 -16.73 11.74
CA VAL A 274 -0.49 -18.15 12.07
C VAL A 274 -1.56 -18.31 13.13
N TYR A 275 -2.29 -19.41 13.05
CA TYR A 275 -3.42 -19.75 13.90
C TYR A 275 -3.26 -21.16 14.46
N SER A 276 -3.73 -21.39 15.67
CA SER A 276 -3.77 -22.73 16.28
C SER A 276 -4.77 -23.65 15.58
N ALA A 277 -4.62 -24.95 15.78
CA ALA A 277 -5.58 -25.94 15.26
C ALA A 277 -7.01 -25.68 15.79
N GLU A 278 -7.13 -25.19 17.03
CA GLU A 278 -8.43 -24.85 17.64
C GLU A 278 -9.09 -23.67 16.92
N GLU A 279 -8.35 -22.58 16.69
CA GLU A 279 -8.83 -21.40 15.94
C GLU A 279 -9.25 -21.77 14.52
N LEU A 280 -8.45 -22.61 13.84
CA LEU A 280 -8.78 -23.07 12.48
C LEU A 280 -10.03 -23.96 12.46
N ASN A 281 -10.22 -24.84 13.44
CA ASN A 281 -11.40 -25.68 13.52
C ASN A 281 -12.67 -24.89 13.87
N ALA A 282 -12.54 -23.74 14.54
CA ALA A 282 -13.66 -22.84 14.82
C ALA A 282 -14.08 -21.99 13.60
N ALA A 283 -13.32 -22.00 12.49
CA ALA A 283 -13.65 -21.26 11.29
C ALA A 283 -15.04 -21.66 10.74
N PRO A 284 -15.92 -20.69 10.43
CA PRO A 284 -17.22 -20.96 9.84
C PRO A 284 -17.12 -21.38 8.38
N GLY A 285 -18.02 -22.24 7.92
CA GLY A 285 -18.14 -22.61 6.52
C GLY A 285 -17.87 -24.10 6.24
N GLU A 286 -17.95 -24.46 4.97
CA GLU A 286 -17.66 -25.79 4.45
C GLU A 286 -16.28 -25.80 3.78
N PHE A 287 -15.45 -26.78 4.11
CA PHE A 287 -14.06 -26.87 3.67
C PHE A 287 -13.77 -28.19 2.95
N THR A 288 -12.77 -28.16 2.08
CA THR A 288 -12.30 -29.35 1.38
C THR A 288 -11.49 -30.23 2.35
N ALA A 289 -12.15 -31.22 2.95
CA ALA A 289 -11.55 -32.09 3.95
C ALA A 289 -10.41 -32.94 3.38
N SER A 290 -9.42 -33.23 4.23
CA SER A 290 -8.33 -34.16 3.99
C SER A 290 -8.06 -34.95 5.27
N GLU A 291 -8.38 -36.24 5.26
CA GLU A 291 -8.15 -37.12 6.40
C GLU A 291 -6.68 -37.15 6.80
N PHE A 292 -5.76 -37.23 5.81
CA PHE A 292 -4.34 -37.20 6.06
C PHE A 292 -3.86 -35.96 6.81
N VAL A 293 -4.40 -34.78 6.47
CA VAL A 293 -4.05 -33.52 7.16
C VAL A 293 -4.66 -33.50 8.55
N LYS A 294 -5.89 -33.97 8.70
CA LYS A 294 -6.58 -34.09 10.00
C LYS A 294 -5.82 -34.97 10.98
N ASP A 295 -5.33 -36.12 10.53
CA ASP A 295 -4.57 -37.03 11.37
C ASP A 295 -3.18 -36.47 11.75
N THR A 296 -2.62 -35.61 10.90
CA THR A 296 -1.28 -35.05 11.11
C THR A 296 -1.29 -33.80 12.02
N VAL A 297 -2.25 -32.89 11.83
CA VAL A 297 -2.26 -31.57 12.49
C VAL A 297 -3.58 -31.23 13.18
N GLY A 298 -4.52 -32.14 13.25
CA GLY A 298 -5.82 -31.94 13.93
C GLY A 298 -6.80 -31.06 13.16
N VAL A 299 -6.50 -30.67 11.91
CA VAL A 299 -7.32 -29.80 11.06
C VAL A 299 -7.50 -30.45 9.70
N ASP A 300 -8.72 -30.51 9.19
CA ASP A 300 -9.02 -31.16 7.91
C ASP A 300 -8.64 -30.34 6.66
N SER A 301 -8.56 -29.01 6.79
CA SER A 301 -8.17 -28.09 5.70
C SER A 301 -7.44 -26.87 6.24
N VAL A 302 -6.11 -26.91 6.31
CA VAL A 302 -5.31 -25.79 6.81
C VAL A 302 -5.47 -24.54 5.92
N CYS A 303 -5.27 -24.67 4.60
CA CYS A 303 -5.25 -23.50 3.70
C CYS A 303 -6.61 -22.78 3.65
N GLU A 304 -7.72 -23.48 3.50
CA GLU A 304 -9.04 -22.85 3.40
C GLU A 304 -9.44 -22.21 4.73
N ARG A 305 -9.25 -22.93 5.85
CA ARG A 305 -9.59 -22.40 7.18
C ARG A 305 -8.73 -21.22 7.57
N ALA A 306 -7.41 -21.28 7.32
CA ALA A 306 -6.51 -20.16 7.58
C ALA A 306 -6.86 -18.93 6.74
N ALA A 307 -7.23 -19.11 5.47
CA ALA A 307 -7.72 -18.02 4.64
C ALA A 307 -8.96 -17.34 5.22
N VAL A 308 -9.96 -18.16 5.64
CA VAL A 308 -11.23 -17.66 6.20
C VAL A 308 -11.00 -16.93 7.52
N VAL A 309 -10.28 -17.54 8.46
CA VAL A 309 -10.00 -16.90 9.77
C VAL A 309 -9.27 -15.58 9.59
N ASN A 310 -8.22 -15.56 8.77
CA ASN A 310 -7.43 -14.35 8.52
C ASN A 310 -8.21 -13.26 7.75
N ALA A 311 -9.25 -13.63 7.01
CA ALA A 311 -10.20 -12.69 6.38
C ALA A 311 -11.30 -12.19 7.34
N GLY A 312 -11.13 -12.36 8.67
CA GLY A 312 -12.14 -12.00 9.67
C GLY A 312 -13.42 -12.84 9.58
N ASN A 313 -13.26 -14.14 9.37
CA ASN A 313 -14.32 -15.09 9.08
C ASN A 313 -15.09 -14.78 7.78
N GLY A 314 -14.35 -14.34 6.79
CA GLY A 314 -14.86 -14.03 5.46
C GLY A 314 -15.27 -15.27 4.67
N THR A 315 -15.55 -15.10 3.39
CA THR A 315 -15.99 -16.19 2.49
C THR A 315 -14.83 -16.66 1.59
N ILE A 316 -14.83 -17.96 1.28
CA ILE A 316 -13.89 -18.53 0.30
C ILE A 316 -14.27 -18.00 -1.09
N ILE A 317 -13.30 -17.37 -1.75
CA ILE A 317 -13.42 -16.88 -3.13
C ILE A 317 -12.76 -17.81 -4.14
N ALA A 318 -11.73 -18.58 -3.69
CA ALA A 318 -11.19 -19.69 -4.47
C ALA A 318 -10.77 -20.83 -3.55
N ARG A 319 -11.26 -22.02 -3.88
CA ARG A 319 -11.03 -23.24 -3.09
C ARG A 319 -9.61 -23.76 -3.25
N LYS A 320 -9.27 -24.70 -2.40
CA LYS A 320 -7.95 -25.33 -2.33
C LYS A 320 -7.43 -25.79 -3.68
N TYR A 321 -6.28 -25.24 -4.07
CA TYR A 321 -5.41 -25.73 -5.12
C TYR A 321 -4.19 -26.39 -4.49
N ALA A 322 -3.76 -27.54 -5.03
CA ALA A 322 -2.65 -28.34 -4.47
C ALA A 322 -1.62 -28.66 -5.55
N LYS A 323 -0.35 -28.35 -5.30
CA LYS A 323 0.79 -28.72 -6.17
C LYS A 323 2.08 -28.70 -5.36
N ASN A 324 3.06 -29.51 -5.75
CA ASN A 324 4.43 -29.54 -5.19
C ASN A 324 4.50 -29.65 -3.66
N GLY A 325 3.52 -30.30 -3.02
CA GLY A 325 3.45 -30.39 -1.56
C GLY A 325 3.00 -29.11 -0.87
N VAL A 326 2.42 -28.17 -1.61
CA VAL A 326 1.82 -26.92 -1.13
C VAL A 326 0.34 -26.91 -1.49
N THR A 327 -0.49 -26.35 -0.61
CA THR A 327 -1.89 -26.06 -0.88
C THR A 327 -2.14 -24.57 -0.65
N ALA A 328 -2.89 -23.94 -1.55
CA ALA A 328 -3.29 -22.54 -1.46
C ALA A 328 -4.80 -22.41 -1.61
N ALA A 329 -5.40 -21.48 -0.85
CA ALA A 329 -6.81 -21.12 -0.95
C ALA A 329 -6.96 -19.62 -0.65
N PHE A 330 -8.03 -19.01 -1.14
CA PHE A 330 -8.25 -17.58 -1.02
C PHE A 330 -9.62 -17.30 -0.40
N ALA A 331 -9.65 -16.37 0.55
CA ALA A 331 -10.87 -15.87 1.17
C ALA A 331 -10.82 -14.33 1.23
N ALA A 332 -11.99 -13.71 1.26
CA ALA A 332 -12.10 -12.28 1.48
C ALA A 332 -13.23 -11.97 2.47
N GLY A 333 -13.05 -10.92 3.24
CA GLY A 333 -14.13 -10.28 4.01
C GLY A 333 -15.07 -9.49 3.09
N GLY A 334 -16.17 -8.99 3.64
CA GLY A 334 -17.07 -8.12 2.89
C GLY A 334 -16.39 -6.78 2.59
N TYR A 335 -16.04 -6.53 1.33
CA TYR A 335 -15.51 -5.24 0.87
C TYR A 335 -16.63 -4.45 0.17
N ARG A 336 -16.76 -3.20 0.52
CA ARG A 336 -17.71 -2.25 -0.06
C ARG A 336 -17.00 -0.96 -0.40
N VAL A 337 -17.37 -0.36 -1.52
CA VAL A 337 -16.79 0.88 -2.01
C VAL A 337 -17.61 2.04 -1.47
N CYS A 338 -16.99 2.93 -0.72
CA CYS A 338 -17.56 4.21 -0.33
C CYS A 338 -16.64 5.31 -0.87
N LEU A 339 -17.17 6.21 -1.70
CA LEU A 339 -16.41 7.32 -2.28
C LEU A 339 -16.65 8.64 -1.52
N GLU A 340 -17.48 8.62 -0.48
CA GLU A 340 -17.64 9.76 0.44
C GLU A 340 -16.38 9.86 1.33
N GLU A 341 -15.82 11.07 1.45
CA GLU A 341 -14.72 11.40 2.38
C GLU A 341 -15.28 11.76 3.76
#